data_b97043b51a7fa5e8053e48ca2dcdc9b1
#
_entry.id   b97043b51a7fa5e8053e48ca2dcdc9b1
#
_cell.length_a   1.000
_cell.length_b   1.000
_cell.length_c   1.000
_cell.angle_alpha   90.00
_cell.angle_beta   90.00
_cell.angle_gamma   90.00
#
_symmetry.space_group_name_H-M   'P 1'
#
loop_
_entity.id
_entity.type
_entity.pdbx_description
1 polymer ?
#
loop_
_entity_poly.entity_id
_entity_poly.type
_entity_poly.pdbx_seq_one_letter_code
_entity_poly.pdbx_strand_id
1 'polypeptide(L)'
;MTAAQKIDRHGNRRYADEIHNFTASPELAANLQRVLVDLVELHLQGKQAHWNVIGSNFRDLHLQLDELVDAAREASDTIAERMRALDAVPDGRSDTVAATTSLPQFPANEINTGDVVDLVTARTYATVDTIREVHDAVDAVDPSTSDLLHEVIDSLEKLAWMIKSENRKI
;
A
#
# COMPACT_ATOMS: atom_id res chain seq x y z
N MET A 1 31.76 -18.47 -27.48
CA MET A 1 31.16 -19.82 -27.40
C MET A 1 29.66 -19.64 -27.45
N THR A 2 29.04 -19.99 -28.57
CA THR A 2 27.59 -19.79 -28.82
C THR A 2 26.83 -20.88 -28.05
N ALA A 3 25.93 -20.48 -27.15
CA ALA A 3 25.08 -21.43 -26.45
C ALA A 3 24.21 -22.22 -27.43
N ALA A 4 24.27 -23.53 -27.36
CA ALA A 4 23.51 -24.43 -28.21
C ALA A 4 22.03 -24.33 -27.87
N GLN A 5 21.21 -23.89 -28.84
CA GLN A 5 19.76 -23.84 -28.73
C GLN A 5 19.18 -25.23 -28.52
N LYS A 6 18.54 -25.49 -27.39
CA LYS A 6 17.76 -26.71 -27.16
C LYS A 6 16.42 -26.60 -27.91
N ILE A 7 16.22 -27.37 -28.94
CA ILE A 7 14.96 -27.52 -29.67
C ILE A 7 14.20 -28.72 -29.06
N ASP A 8 12.89 -28.59 -28.83
CA ASP A 8 12.06 -29.70 -28.40
C ASP A 8 11.83 -30.73 -29.51
N ARG A 9 11.23 -31.89 -29.18
CA ARG A 9 11.00 -33.00 -30.14
C ARG A 9 10.04 -32.63 -31.29
N HIS A 10 9.41 -31.45 -31.24
CA HIS A 10 8.47 -30.93 -32.24
C HIS A 10 9.04 -29.72 -33.02
N GLY A 11 10.31 -29.36 -32.84
CA GLY A 11 10.95 -28.24 -33.52
C GLY A 11 10.59 -26.85 -32.97
N ASN A 12 9.87 -26.76 -31.85
CA ASN A 12 9.52 -25.51 -31.22
C ASN A 12 10.69 -24.98 -30.36
N ARG A 13 10.98 -23.70 -30.53
CA ARG A 13 11.92 -23.00 -29.65
C ARG A 13 11.27 -22.90 -28.25
N ARG A 14 11.98 -23.34 -27.23
CA ARG A 14 11.59 -23.05 -25.83
C ARG A 14 11.93 -21.59 -25.54
N TYR A 15 10.99 -20.70 -25.80
CA TYR A 15 11.15 -19.27 -25.48
C TYR A 15 11.26 -19.00 -23.98
N ALA A 16 10.81 -19.93 -23.13
CA ALA A 16 10.82 -19.76 -21.67
C ALA A 16 12.23 -19.66 -21.07
N ASP A 17 13.27 -20.21 -21.73
CA ASP A 17 14.64 -20.17 -21.19
C ASP A 17 15.42 -18.90 -21.63
N GLU A 18 14.84 -18.04 -22.46
CA GLU A 18 15.48 -16.81 -23.00
C GLU A 18 14.80 -15.51 -22.53
N ILE A 19 13.70 -15.60 -21.77
CA ILE A 19 13.02 -14.41 -21.23
C ILE A 19 13.73 -14.04 -19.93
N HIS A 20 14.65 -13.09 -20.02
CA HIS A 20 15.22 -12.43 -18.85
C HIS A 20 14.18 -11.45 -18.30
N ASN A 21 13.30 -11.93 -17.43
CA ASN A 21 12.44 -11.06 -16.65
C ASN A 21 13.22 -10.52 -15.46
N PHE A 22 13.09 -9.21 -15.20
CA PHE A 22 13.53 -8.63 -13.95
C PHE A 22 12.66 -9.24 -12.82
N THR A 23 13.30 -9.81 -11.81
CA THR A 23 12.63 -10.40 -10.64
C THR A 23 13.06 -9.69 -9.38
N ALA A 24 12.15 -9.60 -8.41
CA ALA A 24 12.46 -8.96 -7.16
C ALA A 24 13.54 -9.71 -6.38
N SER A 25 14.54 -8.98 -5.92
CA SER A 25 15.44 -9.47 -4.87
C SER A 25 14.67 -9.71 -3.56
N PRO A 26 15.19 -10.52 -2.63
CA PRO A 26 14.56 -10.67 -1.31
C PRO A 26 14.37 -9.34 -0.58
N GLU A 27 15.28 -8.38 -0.75
CA GLU A 27 15.20 -7.04 -0.16
C GLU A 27 14.08 -6.21 -0.78
N LEU A 28 13.99 -6.16 -2.12
CA LEU A 28 12.90 -5.47 -2.82
C LEU A 28 11.53 -6.07 -2.43
N ALA A 29 11.42 -7.40 -2.40
CA ALA A 29 10.20 -8.08 -1.99
C ALA A 29 9.81 -7.74 -0.54
N ALA A 30 10.78 -7.69 0.39
CA ALA A 30 10.54 -7.32 1.78
C ALA A 30 10.10 -5.86 1.93
N ASN A 31 10.69 -4.93 1.18
CA ASN A 31 10.30 -3.52 1.17
C ASN A 31 8.86 -3.35 0.68
N LEU A 32 8.49 -3.99 -0.42
CA LEU A 32 7.12 -3.93 -0.93
C LEU A 32 6.11 -4.61 0.00
N GLN A 33 6.51 -5.69 0.67
CA GLN A 33 5.67 -6.36 1.67
C GLN A 33 5.34 -5.45 2.86
N ARG A 34 6.29 -4.64 3.34
CA ARG A 34 6.04 -3.64 4.40
C ARG A 34 5.00 -2.61 3.97
N VAL A 35 5.14 -2.09 2.75
CA VAL A 35 4.17 -1.14 2.17
C VAL A 35 2.78 -1.78 2.03
N LEU A 36 2.71 -2.99 1.49
CA LEU A 36 1.45 -3.73 1.33
C LEU A 36 0.70 -3.89 2.66
N VAL A 37 1.41 -4.31 3.70
CA VAL A 37 0.81 -4.56 5.01
C VAL A 37 0.22 -3.28 5.62
N ASP A 38 0.94 -2.16 5.56
CA ASP A 38 0.45 -0.90 6.11
C ASP A 38 -0.71 -0.32 5.28
N LEU A 39 -0.74 -0.51 3.96
CA LEU A 39 -1.89 -0.13 3.13
C LEU A 39 -3.13 -0.98 3.45
N VAL A 40 -2.98 -2.29 3.66
CA VAL A 40 -4.09 -3.17 4.07
C VAL A 40 -4.60 -2.77 5.44
N GLU A 41 -3.72 -2.50 6.41
CA GLU A 41 -4.12 -2.05 7.75
C GLU A 41 -4.79 -0.68 7.71
N LEU A 42 -4.28 0.28 6.92
CA LEU A 42 -4.90 1.60 6.75
C LEU A 42 -6.33 1.48 6.22
N HIS A 43 -6.55 0.61 5.22
CA HIS A 43 -7.88 0.31 4.71
C HIS A 43 -8.81 -0.24 5.79
N LEU A 44 -8.37 -1.20 6.61
CA LEU A 44 -9.16 -1.78 7.69
C LEU A 44 -9.49 -0.75 8.77
N GLN A 45 -8.50 0.05 9.20
CA GLN A 45 -8.69 1.10 10.20
C GLN A 45 -9.56 2.25 9.69
N GLY A 46 -9.42 2.62 8.41
CA GLY A 46 -10.31 3.59 7.76
C GLY A 46 -11.77 3.13 7.79
N LYS A 47 -12.03 1.85 7.53
CA LYS A 47 -13.38 1.28 7.63
C LYS A 47 -13.88 1.20 9.08
N GLN A 48 -13.02 0.87 10.03
CA GLN A 48 -13.36 0.92 11.45
C GLN A 48 -13.77 2.34 11.87
N ALA A 49 -13.01 3.35 11.44
CA ALA A 49 -13.34 4.76 11.66
C ALA A 49 -14.69 5.14 11.04
N HIS A 50 -14.90 4.79 9.77
CA HIS A 50 -16.13 5.06 9.00
C HIS A 50 -17.39 4.51 9.68
N TRP A 51 -17.34 3.32 10.27
CA TRP A 51 -18.49 2.72 10.95
C TRP A 51 -18.79 3.34 12.31
N ASN A 52 -17.76 3.88 12.99
CA ASN A 52 -17.85 4.26 14.40
C ASN A 52 -17.71 5.77 14.64
N VAL A 53 -17.57 6.59 13.60
CA VAL A 53 -17.53 8.04 13.73
C VAL A 53 -18.89 8.58 14.11
N ILE A 54 -18.93 9.52 15.08
CA ILE A 54 -20.12 10.23 15.52
C ILE A 54 -19.80 11.72 15.72
N GLY A 55 -20.81 12.57 15.69
CA GLY A 55 -20.67 13.99 16.08
C GLY A 55 -21.03 14.96 14.97
N SER A 56 -20.60 16.20 15.13
CA SER A 56 -20.81 17.26 14.13
C SER A 56 -20.02 16.97 12.88
N ASN A 57 -20.57 17.31 11.71
CA ASN A 57 -19.96 17.02 10.40
C ASN A 57 -19.81 15.52 10.07
N PHE A 58 -20.58 14.66 10.76
CA PHE A 58 -20.54 13.21 10.59
C PHE A 58 -20.60 12.79 9.11
N ARG A 59 -21.56 13.34 8.35
CA ARG A 59 -21.81 12.87 6.99
C ARG A 59 -20.62 13.12 6.06
N ASP A 60 -20.03 14.30 6.13
CA ASP A 60 -18.94 14.68 5.23
C ASP A 60 -17.68 13.87 5.56
N LEU A 61 -17.35 13.73 6.83
CA LEU A 61 -16.21 12.90 7.26
C LEU A 61 -16.43 11.41 6.92
N HIS A 62 -17.64 10.90 7.13
CA HIS A 62 -17.99 9.51 6.77
C HIS A 62 -17.76 9.22 5.28
N LEU A 63 -18.08 10.17 4.38
CA LEU A 63 -17.81 10.04 2.95
C LEU A 63 -16.32 10.16 2.62
N GLN A 64 -15.59 11.09 3.27
CA GLN A 64 -14.13 11.22 3.08
C GLN A 64 -13.37 9.97 3.54
N LEU A 65 -13.86 9.29 4.59
CA LEU A 65 -13.29 8.04 5.03
C LEU A 65 -13.47 6.91 4.00
N ASP A 66 -14.57 6.89 3.24
CA ASP A 66 -14.73 5.96 2.12
C ASP A 66 -13.72 6.24 1.02
N GLU A 67 -13.48 7.51 0.66
CA GLU A 67 -12.46 7.89 -0.33
C GLU A 67 -11.06 7.42 0.08
N LEU A 68 -10.69 7.57 1.36
CA LEU A 68 -9.41 7.07 1.88
C LEU A 68 -9.32 5.53 1.83
N VAL A 69 -10.40 4.86 2.21
CA VAL A 69 -10.50 3.39 2.20
C VAL A 69 -10.33 2.85 0.79
N ASP A 70 -11.00 3.45 -0.18
CA ASP A 70 -10.92 3.05 -1.59
C ASP A 70 -9.51 3.28 -2.14
N ALA A 71 -8.89 4.43 -1.85
CA ALA A 71 -7.51 4.72 -2.26
C ALA A 71 -6.49 3.76 -1.64
N ALA A 72 -6.59 3.47 -0.34
CA ALA A 72 -5.69 2.53 0.32
C ALA A 72 -5.87 1.09 -0.21
N ARG A 73 -7.10 0.69 -0.53
CA ARG A 73 -7.41 -0.61 -1.11
C ARG A 73 -6.85 -0.76 -2.52
N GLU A 74 -7.04 0.25 -3.38
CA GLU A 74 -6.49 0.27 -4.74
C GLU A 74 -4.96 0.25 -4.72
N ALA A 75 -4.35 1.05 -3.84
CA ALA A 75 -2.91 1.06 -3.67
C ALA A 75 -2.36 -0.30 -3.19
N SER A 76 -3.05 -0.96 -2.25
CA SER A 76 -2.64 -2.30 -1.78
C SER A 76 -2.68 -3.34 -2.90
N ASP A 77 -3.70 -3.30 -3.75
CA ASP A 77 -3.83 -4.18 -4.92
C ASP A 77 -2.70 -3.91 -5.94
N THR A 78 -2.46 -2.64 -6.26
CA THR A 78 -1.36 -2.23 -7.15
C THR A 78 0.00 -2.75 -6.67
N ILE A 79 0.32 -2.62 -5.38
CA ILE A 79 1.58 -3.11 -4.81
C ILE A 79 1.65 -4.64 -4.82
N ALA A 80 0.57 -5.32 -4.46
CA ALA A 80 0.51 -6.79 -4.49
C ALA A 80 0.68 -7.34 -5.92
N GLU A 81 0.00 -6.75 -6.91
CA GLU A 81 0.14 -7.11 -8.31
C GLU A 81 1.54 -6.80 -8.86
N ARG A 82 2.14 -5.66 -8.46
CA ARG A 82 3.53 -5.36 -8.80
C ARG A 82 4.49 -6.40 -8.23
N MET A 83 4.31 -6.82 -6.98
CA MET A 83 5.09 -7.94 -6.40
C MET A 83 4.94 -9.20 -7.26
N ARG A 84 3.72 -9.55 -7.70
CA ARG A 84 3.49 -10.71 -8.57
C ARG A 84 4.16 -10.58 -9.93
N ALA A 85 4.13 -9.39 -10.54
CA ALA A 85 4.81 -9.11 -11.79
C ALA A 85 6.34 -9.28 -11.70
N LEU A 86 6.89 -9.16 -10.50
CA LEU A 86 8.30 -9.34 -10.17
C LEU A 86 8.62 -10.73 -9.58
N ASP A 87 7.73 -11.72 -9.74
CA ASP A 87 7.84 -13.09 -9.20
C ASP A 87 7.95 -13.17 -7.66
N ALA A 88 7.65 -12.09 -6.93
CA ALA A 88 7.50 -12.12 -5.48
C ALA A 88 6.09 -12.57 -5.08
N VAL A 89 5.93 -13.09 -3.85
CA VAL A 89 4.65 -13.56 -3.31
C VAL A 89 4.18 -12.58 -2.23
N PRO A 90 3.14 -11.76 -2.49
CA PRO A 90 2.56 -10.88 -1.48
C PRO A 90 1.82 -11.69 -0.41
N ASP A 91 1.89 -11.24 0.84
CA ASP A 91 1.15 -11.82 1.96
C ASP A 91 0.27 -10.77 2.65
N GLY A 92 -1.01 -10.73 2.28
CA GLY A 92 -2.04 -9.87 2.85
C GLY A 92 -2.97 -10.59 3.83
N ARG A 93 -2.59 -11.76 4.36
CA ARG A 93 -3.42 -12.48 5.35
C ARG A 93 -3.56 -11.67 6.62
N SER A 94 -4.71 -11.79 7.27
CA SER A 94 -5.05 -11.03 8.47
C SER A 94 -4.07 -11.23 9.64
N ASP A 95 -3.56 -12.44 9.82
CA ASP A 95 -2.54 -12.75 10.84
C ASP A 95 -1.19 -12.10 10.52
N THR A 96 -0.78 -12.08 9.26
CA THR A 96 0.44 -11.39 8.82
C THR A 96 0.31 -9.88 8.99
N VAL A 97 -0.81 -9.30 8.54
CA VAL A 97 -1.08 -7.86 8.66
C VAL A 97 -1.06 -7.45 10.13
N ALA A 98 -1.81 -8.14 10.99
CA ALA A 98 -1.87 -7.82 12.42
C ALA A 98 -0.51 -7.96 13.14
N ALA A 99 0.35 -8.88 12.68
CA ALA A 99 1.65 -9.13 13.31
C ALA A 99 2.76 -8.18 12.84
N THR A 100 2.64 -7.58 11.63
CA THR A 100 3.76 -6.89 10.98
C THR A 100 3.49 -5.45 10.58
N THR A 101 2.24 -4.95 10.70
CA THR A 101 1.94 -3.54 10.45
C THR A 101 2.70 -2.61 11.38
N SER A 102 3.13 -1.46 10.86
CA SER A 102 3.71 -0.38 11.65
C SER A 102 2.63 0.50 12.32
N LEU A 103 1.36 0.39 11.88
CA LEU A 103 0.29 1.25 12.35
C LEU A 103 -0.18 0.84 13.75
N PRO A 104 -0.30 1.79 14.70
CA PRO A 104 -0.87 1.48 16.00
C PRO A 104 -2.35 1.12 15.87
N GLN A 105 -2.84 0.25 16.76
CA GLN A 105 -4.23 -0.21 16.77
C GLN A 105 -5.21 0.96 16.80
N PHE A 106 -6.32 0.81 16.06
CA PHE A 106 -7.43 1.77 16.09
C PHE A 106 -8.34 1.49 17.28
N PRO A 107 -8.90 2.54 17.94
CA PRO A 107 -9.86 2.34 19.03
C PRO A 107 -11.11 1.56 18.60
N ALA A 108 -11.68 0.78 19.54
CA ALA A 108 -12.78 -0.13 19.28
C ALA A 108 -14.19 0.49 19.44
N ASN A 109 -14.31 1.69 20.02
CA ASN A 109 -15.60 2.31 20.39
C ASN A 109 -16.03 3.37 19.36
N GLU A 110 -17.23 3.95 19.57
CA GLU A 110 -17.64 5.19 18.91
C GLU A 110 -16.67 6.32 19.23
N ILE A 111 -16.31 7.11 18.21
CA ILE A 111 -15.29 8.16 18.30
C ILE A 111 -15.85 9.45 17.69
N ASN A 112 -15.64 10.58 18.36
CA ASN A 112 -16.04 11.89 17.85
C ASN A 112 -15.27 12.24 16.56
N THR A 113 -15.93 12.98 15.67
CA THR A 113 -15.36 13.45 14.41
C THR A 113 -13.97 14.06 14.56
N GLY A 114 -13.76 14.93 15.56
CA GLY A 114 -12.44 15.56 15.79
C GLY A 114 -11.33 14.55 16.07
N ASP A 115 -11.59 13.58 16.95
CA ASP A 115 -10.62 12.53 17.29
C ASP A 115 -10.38 11.59 16.10
N VAL A 116 -11.43 11.28 15.32
CA VAL A 116 -11.30 10.47 14.09
C VAL A 116 -10.38 11.16 13.07
N VAL A 117 -10.57 12.47 12.86
CA VAL A 117 -9.70 13.25 11.96
C VAL A 117 -8.23 13.12 12.35
N ASP A 118 -7.91 13.32 13.65
CA ASP A 118 -6.54 13.25 14.13
C ASP A 118 -5.96 11.82 14.02
N LEU A 119 -6.74 10.82 14.43
CA LEU A 119 -6.34 9.41 14.39
C LEU A 119 -6.08 8.93 12.96
N VAL A 120 -6.99 9.20 12.04
CA VAL A 120 -6.88 8.73 10.64
C VAL A 120 -5.77 9.48 9.91
N THR A 121 -5.66 10.79 10.10
CA THR A 121 -4.57 11.58 9.54
C THR A 121 -3.19 11.06 9.97
N ALA A 122 -3.02 10.76 11.27
CA ALA A 122 -1.77 10.23 11.80
C ALA A 122 -1.41 8.87 11.17
N ARG A 123 -2.38 7.99 10.96
CA ARG A 123 -2.16 6.67 10.34
C ARG A 123 -1.85 6.76 8.86
N THR A 124 -2.53 7.66 8.15
CA THR A 124 -2.25 7.92 6.74
C THR A 124 -0.81 8.41 6.56
N TYR A 125 -0.36 9.36 7.39
CA TYR A 125 1.05 9.79 7.34
C TYR A 125 2.02 8.71 7.77
N ALA A 126 1.71 7.86 8.75
CA ALA A 126 2.57 6.74 9.12
C ALA A 126 2.74 5.74 7.95
N THR A 127 1.66 5.48 7.18
CA THR A 127 1.74 4.66 5.96
C THR A 127 2.63 5.34 4.90
N VAL A 128 2.49 6.64 4.71
CA VAL A 128 3.35 7.42 3.80
C VAL A 128 4.81 7.37 4.25
N ASP A 129 5.07 7.47 5.56
CA ASP A 129 6.43 7.37 6.10
C ASP A 129 7.05 6.00 5.82
N THR A 130 6.30 4.89 5.97
CA THR A 130 6.76 3.55 5.57
C THR A 130 7.14 3.51 4.09
N ILE A 131 6.32 4.12 3.20
CA ILE A 131 6.62 4.18 1.77
C ILE A 131 7.91 4.98 1.51
N ARG A 132 8.07 6.14 2.17
CA ARG A 132 9.28 6.99 2.04
C ARG A 132 10.54 6.30 2.56
N GLU A 133 10.44 5.52 3.64
CA GLU A 133 11.57 4.76 4.19
C GLU A 133 12.14 3.73 3.21
N VAL A 134 11.29 3.10 2.39
CA VAL A 134 11.73 2.08 1.44
C VAL A 134 12.06 2.65 0.04
N HIS A 135 11.61 3.87 -0.24
CA HIS A 135 11.63 4.48 -1.57
C HIS A 135 13.01 4.45 -2.22
N ASP A 136 14.03 4.96 -1.56
CA ASP A 136 15.38 5.08 -2.16
C ASP A 136 15.98 3.72 -2.49
N ALA A 137 15.74 2.71 -1.64
CA ALA A 137 16.20 1.35 -1.89
C ALA A 137 15.44 0.69 -3.05
N VAL A 138 14.16 1.02 -3.22
CA VAL A 138 13.34 0.56 -4.34
C VAL A 138 13.78 1.24 -5.63
N ASP A 139 13.95 2.57 -5.62
CA ASP A 139 14.35 3.36 -6.79
C ASP A 139 15.70 2.92 -7.35
N ALA A 140 16.63 2.61 -6.49
CA ALA A 140 17.98 2.18 -6.87
C ALA A 140 17.98 0.87 -7.71
N VAL A 141 16.95 0.03 -7.60
CA VAL A 141 16.88 -1.30 -8.26
C VAL A 141 15.73 -1.43 -9.24
N ASP A 142 14.63 -0.71 -9.03
CA ASP A 142 13.44 -0.75 -9.88
C ASP A 142 12.71 0.60 -9.92
N PRO A 143 13.16 1.54 -10.77
CA PRO A 143 12.52 2.86 -10.93
C PRO A 143 11.03 2.78 -11.30
N SER A 144 10.60 1.74 -12.03
CA SER A 144 9.18 1.57 -12.38
C SER A 144 8.30 1.29 -11.15
N THR A 145 8.83 0.60 -10.14
CA THR A 145 8.14 0.42 -8.86
C THR A 145 8.19 1.71 -8.03
N SER A 146 9.31 2.46 -8.06
CA SER A 146 9.43 3.77 -7.42
C SER A 146 8.37 4.75 -7.92
N ASP A 147 8.05 4.77 -9.22
CA ASP A 147 6.99 5.61 -9.78
C ASP A 147 5.61 5.26 -9.18
N LEU A 148 5.30 3.98 -8.99
CA LEU A 148 4.06 3.56 -8.31
C LEU A 148 4.02 4.04 -6.85
N LEU A 149 5.16 4.00 -6.14
CA LEU A 149 5.24 4.52 -4.77
C LEU A 149 4.98 6.03 -4.71
N HIS A 150 5.46 6.81 -5.68
CA HIS A 150 5.18 8.23 -5.78
C HIS A 150 3.69 8.52 -5.95
N GLU A 151 2.99 7.79 -6.82
CA GLU A 151 1.56 7.94 -7.04
C GLU A 151 0.76 7.65 -5.75
N VAL A 152 1.14 6.63 -5.00
CA VAL A 152 0.51 6.29 -3.73
C VAL A 152 0.75 7.38 -2.68
N ILE A 153 1.98 7.90 -2.56
CA ILE A 153 2.32 9.01 -1.65
C ILE A 153 1.45 10.23 -1.96
N ASP A 154 1.42 10.68 -3.22
CA ASP A 154 0.66 11.88 -3.63
C ASP A 154 -0.84 11.74 -3.31
N SER A 155 -1.42 10.58 -3.62
CA SER A 155 -2.81 10.28 -3.33
C SER A 155 -3.13 10.32 -1.83
N LEU A 156 -2.33 9.62 -1.01
CA LEU A 156 -2.55 9.55 0.44
C LEU A 156 -2.31 10.89 1.12
N GLU A 157 -1.27 11.64 0.75
CA GLU A 157 -0.99 12.97 1.31
C GLU A 157 -2.11 13.97 1.00
N LYS A 158 -2.66 13.92 -0.21
CA LYS A 158 -3.81 14.73 -0.60
C LYS A 158 -5.03 14.44 0.28
N LEU A 159 -5.36 13.15 0.47
CA LEU A 159 -6.49 12.74 1.31
C LEU A 159 -6.25 13.10 2.79
N ALA A 160 -5.04 12.88 3.31
CA ALA A 160 -4.67 13.29 4.66
C ALA A 160 -4.81 14.80 4.87
N TRP A 161 -4.39 15.61 3.89
CA TRP A 161 -4.59 17.06 3.92
C TRP A 161 -6.06 17.46 3.95
N MET A 162 -6.89 16.82 3.11
CA MET A 162 -8.33 17.12 3.06
C MET A 162 -9.00 16.78 4.41
N ILE A 163 -8.77 15.57 4.95
CA ILE A 163 -9.32 15.13 6.23
C ILE A 163 -8.82 16.03 7.37
N LYS A 164 -7.52 16.31 7.45
CA LYS A 164 -6.93 17.17 8.49
C LYS A 164 -7.50 18.59 8.51
N SER A 165 -7.95 19.07 7.35
CA SER A 165 -8.51 20.42 7.24
C SER A 165 -9.83 20.59 8.01
N GLU A 166 -10.54 19.51 8.31
CA GLU A 166 -11.76 19.52 9.13
C GLU A 166 -11.50 20.03 10.58
N ASN A 167 -10.34 19.73 11.16
CA ASN A 167 -9.97 20.14 12.51
C ASN A 167 -9.17 21.46 12.59
N ARG A 168 -8.87 22.06 11.44
CA ARG A 168 -8.03 23.24 11.42
C ARG A 168 -8.79 24.47 11.95
N LYS A 169 -8.29 25.03 13.05
CA LYS A 169 -8.78 26.30 13.60
C LYS A 169 -8.00 27.45 12.95
N ILE A 170 -8.73 28.50 12.59
CA ILE A 170 -8.18 29.78 12.09
C ILE A 170 -7.78 30.65 13.27
#